data_30af69dcbbeeef7f93351d24e784ecfa
#
_entry.id   30af69dcbbeeef7f93351d24e784ecfa
#
_cell.length_a   1.000
_cell.length_b   1.000
_cell.length_c   1.000
_cell.angle_alpha   90.00
_cell.angle_beta   90.00
_cell.angle_gamma   90.00
#
_symmetry.space_group_name_H-M   'P 1'
#
loop_
_entity.id
_entity.type
_entity.pdbx_description
1 polymer ?
#
loop_
_entity_poly.entity_id
_entity_poly.type
_entity_poly.pdbx_seq_one_letter_code
_entity_poly.pdbx_strand_id
1 'polypeptide(L)'
;MQKGILGASTSILNHFSSALSQYAAHGHSMRDQLKAIRTKEESLDDLERRRRSILRKAEDADKKLSKMSHDSKHYAMQTDILNRLQDDIQTLDSEIMTEEAALDKFKRSATKVWMGLKFGGLVECCQKGTVRNIFLLTSNPFLLLHPHLDCG
;
A
#
# COMPACT_ATOMS: atom_id res chain seq x y z
N MET A 1 4.23 -9.08 51.56
CA MET A 1 3.77 -8.03 50.62
C MET A 1 4.60 -7.88 49.35
N GLN A 2 5.84 -8.32 49.23
CA GLN A 2 6.69 -8.18 48.05
C GLN A 2 6.30 -9.07 46.84
N LYS A 3 5.66 -10.23 47.04
CA LYS A 3 5.28 -11.16 45.95
C LYS A 3 4.19 -10.61 45.00
N GLY A 4 3.32 -9.72 45.46
CA GLY A 4 2.25 -9.15 44.63
C GLY A 4 2.75 -8.09 43.64
N ILE A 5 3.77 -7.31 43.99
CA ILE A 5 4.32 -6.23 43.15
C ILE A 5 5.14 -6.81 42.00
N LEU A 6 5.91 -7.86 42.25
CA LEU A 6 6.65 -8.58 41.20
C LEU A 6 5.73 -9.23 40.17
N GLY A 7 4.62 -9.83 40.59
CA GLY A 7 3.64 -10.45 39.70
C GLY A 7 2.92 -9.43 38.81
N ALA A 8 2.59 -8.25 39.33
CA ALA A 8 1.98 -7.17 38.58
C ALA A 8 2.95 -6.57 37.52
N SER A 9 4.23 -6.39 37.87
CA SER A 9 5.27 -5.90 36.95
C SER A 9 5.52 -6.85 35.79
N THR A 10 5.59 -8.16 36.03
CA THR A 10 5.80 -9.17 34.99
C THR A 10 4.60 -9.25 34.02
N SER A 11 3.37 -9.13 34.55
CA SER A 11 2.17 -9.07 33.74
C SER A 11 2.17 -7.85 32.79
N ILE A 12 2.54 -6.68 33.28
CA ILE A 12 2.62 -5.45 32.47
C ILE A 12 3.68 -5.57 31.38
N LEU A 13 4.85 -6.12 31.67
CA LEU A 13 5.92 -6.34 30.71
C LEU A 13 5.49 -7.32 29.61
N ASN A 14 4.77 -8.38 29.98
CA ASN A 14 4.25 -9.35 29.02
C ASN A 14 3.20 -8.73 28.08
N HIS A 15 2.29 -7.90 28.60
CA HIS A 15 1.32 -7.18 27.77
C HIS A 15 2.00 -6.18 26.84
N PHE A 16 3.03 -5.48 27.29
CA PHE A 16 3.80 -4.56 26.46
C PHE A 16 4.57 -5.28 25.35
N SER A 17 5.23 -6.39 25.71
CA SER A 17 5.93 -7.25 24.76
C SER A 17 4.98 -7.81 23.68
N SER A 18 3.78 -8.24 24.09
CA SER A 18 2.74 -8.71 23.17
C SER A 18 2.29 -7.59 22.20
N ALA A 19 2.07 -6.38 22.70
CA ALA A 19 1.68 -5.24 21.89
C ALA A 19 2.76 -4.86 20.86
N LEU A 20 4.05 -4.86 21.28
CA LEU A 20 5.18 -4.63 20.37
C LEU A 20 5.30 -5.72 19.28
N SER A 21 5.08 -6.98 19.66
CA SER A 21 5.10 -8.10 18.73
C SER A 21 3.99 -7.97 17.66
N GLN A 22 2.79 -7.57 18.06
CA GLN A 22 1.68 -7.29 17.14
C GLN A 22 2.01 -6.11 16.23
N TYR A 23 2.57 -5.02 16.78
CA TYR A 23 2.99 -3.88 15.97
C TYR A 23 4.05 -4.26 14.92
N ALA A 24 5.01 -5.10 15.28
CA ALA A 24 6.00 -5.63 14.36
C ALA A 24 5.36 -6.50 13.25
N ALA A 25 4.40 -7.38 13.60
CA ALA A 25 3.66 -8.19 12.63
C ALA A 25 2.87 -7.33 11.63
N HIS A 26 2.26 -6.23 12.08
CA HIS A 26 1.61 -5.25 11.21
C HIS A 26 2.60 -4.59 10.25
N GLY A 27 3.83 -4.29 10.70
CA GLY A 27 4.90 -3.77 9.87
C GLY A 27 5.29 -4.73 8.73
N HIS A 28 5.33 -6.04 8.97
CA HIS A 28 5.55 -7.05 7.94
C HIS A 28 4.42 -7.08 6.91
N SER A 29 3.18 -7.11 7.36
CA SER A 29 2.00 -7.08 6.48
C SER A 29 2.00 -5.83 5.57
N MET A 30 2.36 -4.66 6.10
CA MET A 30 2.49 -3.44 5.30
C MET A 30 3.56 -3.57 4.21
N ARG A 31 4.73 -4.14 4.55
CA ARG A 31 5.80 -4.34 3.56
C ARG A 31 5.36 -5.27 2.42
N ASP A 32 4.64 -6.33 2.75
CA ASP A 32 4.18 -7.28 1.74
C ASP A 32 3.13 -6.66 0.81
N GLN A 33 2.24 -5.83 1.33
CA GLN A 33 1.30 -5.06 0.52
C GLN A 33 2.01 -4.03 -0.37
N LEU A 34 3.04 -3.34 0.14
CA LEU A 34 3.86 -2.41 -0.65
C LEU A 34 4.60 -3.12 -1.79
N LYS A 35 5.14 -4.31 -1.53
CA LYS A 35 5.75 -5.15 -2.59
C LYS A 35 4.71 -5.53 -3.65
N ALA A 36 3.51 -5.93 -3.24
CA ALA A 36 2.45 -6.29 -4.16
C ALA A 36 1.99 -5.09 -5.01
N ILE A 37 1.91 -3.87 -4.43
CA ILE A 37 1.65 -2.63 -5.20
C ILE A 37 2.74 -2.43 -6.24
N ARG A 38 4.00 -2.52 -5.84
CA ARG A 38 5.14 -2.32 -6.73
C ARG A 38 5.14 -3.31 -7.89
N THR A 39 4.90 -4.58 -7.63
CA THR A 39 4.80 -5.59 -8.70
C THR A 39 3.69 -5.26 -9.70
N LYS A 40 2.55 -4.75 -9.24
CA LYS A 40 1.47 -4.31 -10.12
C LYS A 40 1.85 -3.06 -10.93
N GLU A 41 2.54 -2.11 -10.33
CA GLU A 41 3.07 -0.92 -11.03
C GLU A 41 4.09 -1.31 -12.11
N GLU A 42 4.99 -2.26 -11.80
CA GLU A 42 5.96 -2.79 -12.76
C GLU A 42 5.25 -3.50 -13.94
N SER A 43 4.19 -4.27 -13.67
CA SER A 43 3.37 -4.91 -14.71
C SER A 43 2.68 -3.88 -15.62
N LEU A 44 2.14 -2.81 -15.04
CA LEU A 44 1.53 -1.71 -15.80
C LEU A 44 2.54 -0.99 -16.69
N ASP A 45 3.72 -0.69 -16.15
CA ASP A 45 4.84 -0.09 -16.90
C ASP A 45 5.25 -0.95 -18.10
N ASP A 46 5.23 -2.27 -17.97
CA ASP A 46 5.54 -3.19 -19.06
C ASP A 46 4.46 -3.18 -20.17
N LEU A 47 3.18 -3.09 -19.81
CA LEU A 47 2.08 -2.91 -20.77
C LEU A 47 2.23 -1.59 -21.55
N GLU A 48 2.53 -0.49 -20.84
CA GLU A 48 2.76 0.81 -21.49
C GLU A 48 3.98 0.81 -22.42
N ARG A 49 5.06 0.12 -22.05
CA ARG A 49 6.24 -0.04 -22.91
C ARG A 49 5.90 -0.81 -24.16
N ARG A 50 5.12 -1.90 -24.05
CA ARG A 50 4.64 -2.69 -25.19
C ARG A 50 3.78 -1.83 -26.11
N ARG A 51 2.82 -1.08 -25.55
CA ARG A 51 1.98 -0.14 -26.29
C ARG A 51 2.81 0.87 -27.09
N ARG A 52 3.78 1.53 -26.43
CA ARG A 52 4.71 2.48 -27.09
C ARG A 52 5.51 1.84 -28.22
N SER A 53 5.93 0.60 -28.05
CA SER A 53 6.64 -0.15 -29.11
C SER A 53 5.77 -0.43 -30.30
N ILE A 54 4.51 -0.86 -30.10
CA ILE A 54 3.56 -1.15 -31.17
C ILE A 54 3.14 0.14 -31.88
N LEU A 55 2.92 1.23 -31.13
CA LEU A 55 2.59 2.54 -31.72
C LEU A 55 3.67 3.00 -32.71
N ARG A 56 4.96 2.88 -32.35
CA ARG A 56 6.07 3.21 -33.29
C ARG A 56 6.03 2.35 -34.56
N LYS A 57 5.72 1.06 -34.42
CA LYS A 57 5.59 0.17 -35.58
C LYS A 57 4.41 0.57 -36.47
N ALA A 58 3.30 0.98 -35.86
CA ALA A 58 2.12 1.46 -36.63
C ALA A 58 2.44 2.76 -37.38
N GLU A 59 3.12 3.72 -36.71
CA GLU A 59 3.59 4.96 -37.34
C GLU A 59 4.54 4.69 -38.50
N ASP A 60 5.45 3.73 -38.36
CA ASP A 60 6.37 3.34 -39.46
C ASP A 60 5.65 2.63 -40.57
N ALA A 61 4.63 1.81 -40.28
CA ALA A 61 3.78 1.16 -41.29
C ALA A 61 2.95 2.20 -42.07
N ASP A 62 2.38 3.17 -41.38
CA ASP A 62 1.62 4.28 -41.99
C ASP A 62 2.49 5.13 -42.91
N LYS A 63 3.71 5.51 -42.46
CA LYS A 63 4.70 6.21 -43.27
C LYS A 63 5.11 5.44 -44.52
N LYS A 64 5.18 4.12 -44.47
CA LYS A 64 5.45 3.26 -45.65
C LYS A 64 4.25 3.28 -46.56
N LEU A 65 3.05 3.12 -46.06
CA LEU A 65 1.81 3.10 -46.83
C LEU A 65 1.60 4.44 -47.56
N SER A 66 1.86 5.57 -46.92
CA SER A 66 1.73 6.90 -47.51
C SER A 66 2.68 7.14 -48.73
N LYS A 67 3.78 6.38 -48.83
CA LYS A 67 4.74 6.43 -49.92
C LYS A 67 4.48 5.42 -51.02
N MET A 68 3.53 4.51 -50.85
CA MET A 68 3.21 3.45 -51.78
C MET A 68 2.06 3.89 -52.73
N SER A 69 2.15 3.47 -53.99
CA SER A 69 1.01 3.61 -54.89
C SER A 69 -0.09 2.62 -54.55
N HIS A 70 -1.34 3.02 -54.68
CA HIS A 70 -2.51 2.16 -54.46
C HIS A 70 -2.54 0.92 -55.37
N ASP A 71 -1.91 0.99 -56.53
CA ASP A 71 -1.84 -0.11 -57.49
C ASP A 71 -0.73 -1.15 -57.16
N SER A 72 0.01 -0.91 -56.10
CA SER A 72 1.07 -1.82 -55.69
C SER A 72 0.51 -3.11 -55.10
N LYS A 73 1.02 -4.27 -55.56
CA LYS A 73 0.67 -5.59 -55.00
C LYS A 73 0.86 -5.68 -53.47
N HIS A 74 1.73 -4.84 -52.92
CA HIS A 74 2.04 -4.83 -51.49
C HIS A 74 1.18 -3.86 -50.69
N TYR A 75 0.37 -3.02 -51.34
CA TYR A 75 -0.46 -2.04 -50.64
C TYR A 75 -1.48 -2.69 -49.70
N ALA A 76 -2.22 -3.69 -50.19
CA ALA A 76 -3.21 -4.42 -49.40
C ALA A 76 -2.57 -5.10 -48.17
N MET A 77 -1.41 -5.76 -48.36
CA MET A 77 -0.69 -6.42 -47.27
C MET A 77 -0.20 -5.42 -46.23
N GLN A 78 0.27 -4.24 -46.64
CA GLN A 78 0.72 -3.20 -45.72
C GLN A 78 -0.45 -2.57 -44.94
N THR A 79 -1.61 -2.44 -45.58
CA THR A 79 -2.86 -2.00 -44.95
C THR A 79 -3.30 -3.00 -43.88
N ASP A 80 -3.25 -4.30 -44.15
CA ASP A 80 -3.58 -5.35 -43.19
C ASP A 80 -2.64 -5.33 -41.99
N ILE A 81 -1.35 -5.09 -42.20
CA ILE A 81 -0.37 -4.94 -41.10
C ILE A 81 -0.73 -3.75 -40.25
N LEU A 82 -1.06 -2.60 -40.84
CA LEU A 82 -1.44 -1.39 -40.11
C LEU A 82 -2.71 -1.62 -39.27
N ASN A 83 -3.72 -2.24 -39.87
CA ASN A 83 -4.97 -2.55 -39.15
C ASN A 83 -4.73 -3.46 -37.94
N ARG A 84 -3.94 -4.53 -38.11
CA ARG A 84 -3.57 -5.41 -36.96
C ARG A 84 -2.83 -4.66 -35.86
N LEU A 85 -1.89 -3.77 -36.18
CA LEU A 85 -1.18 -2.97 -35.21
C LEU A 85 -2.12 -1.99 -34.46
N GLN A 86 -3.13 -1.45 -35.16
CA GLN A 86 -4.16 -0.62 -34.54
C GLN A 86 -5.05 -1.42 -33.61
N ASP A 87 -5.46 -2.63 -34.00
CA ASP A 87 -6.22 -3.55 -33.13
C ASP A 87 -5.42 -3.93 -31.88
N ASP A 88 -4.13 -4.22 -32.04
CA ASP A 88 -3.22 -4.51 -30.92
C ASP A 88 -3.10 -3.32 -29.95
N ILE A 89 -3.01 -2.09 -30.46
CA ILE A 89 -3.00 -0.87 -29.64
C ILE A 89 -4.29 -0.73 -28.86
N GLN A 90 -5.44 -0.92 -29.51
CA GLN A 90 -6.74 -0.81 -28.86
C GLN A 90 -6.92 -1.86 -27.76
N THR A 91 -6.44 -3.07 -27.99
CA THR A 91 -6.43 -4.15 -26.99
C THR A 91 -5.57 -3.76 -25.77
N LEU A 92 -4.35 -3.29 -26.01
CA LEU A 92 -3.45 -2.83 -24.94
C LEU A 92 -4.01 -1.64 -24.17
N ASP A 93 -4.67 -0.69 -24.84
CA ASP A 93 -5.32 0.44 -24.17
C ASP A 93 -6.40 -0.04 -23.21
N SER A 94 -7.20 -1.04 -23.62
CA SER A 94 -8.21 -1.65 -22.75
C SER A 94 -7.60 -2.41 -21.57
N GLU A 95 -6.51 -3.14 -21.79
CA GLU A 95 -5.77 -3.84 -20.73
C GLU A 95 -5.18 -2.85 -19.73
N ILE A 96 -4.53 -1.78 -20.19
CA ILE A 96 -3.94 -0.72 -19.35
C ILE A 96 -5.02 -0.08 -18.48
N MET A 97 -6.14 0.34 -19.05
CA MET A 97 -7.26 0.93 -18.28
C MET A 97 -7.78 -0.02 -17.19
N THR A 98 -7.85 -1.31 -17.48
CA THR A 98 -8.31 -2.32 -16.54
C THR A 98 -7.32 -2.50 -15.39
N GLU A 99 -6.02 -2.59 -15.71
CA GLU A 99 -4.97 -2.73 -14.69
C GLU A 99 -4.78 -1.46 -13.86
N GLU A 100 -4.90 -0.26 -14.43
CA GLU A 100 -4.92 1.01 -13.68
C GLU A 100 -6.06 1.04 -12.66
N ALA A 101 -7.28 0.72 -13.08
CA ALA A 101 -8.44 0.68 -12.20
C ALA A 101 -8.28 -0.36 -11.08
N ALA A 102 -7.71 -1.53 -11.39
CA ALA A 102 -7.41 -2.57 -10.42
C ALA A 102 -6.33 -2.14 -9.42
N LEU A 103 -5.27 -1.47 -9.89
CA LEU A 103 -4.20 -0.93 -9.06
C LEU A 103 -4.73 0.14 -8.09
N ASP A 104 -5.54 1.06 -8.58
CA ASP A 104 -6.16 2.11 -7.77
C ASP A 104 -7.08 1.55 -6.68
N LYS A 105 -7.87 0.54 -7.01
CA LYS A 105 -8.71 -0.17 -6.04
C LYS A 105 -7.84 -0.86 -4.99
N PHE A 106 -6.76 -1.50 -5.41
CA PHE A 106 -5.83 -2.18 -4.51
C PHE A 106 -5.13 -1.20 -3.57
N LYS A 107 -4.60 -0.07 -4.08
CA LYS A 107 -3.97 1.01 -3.30
C LYS A 107 -4.93 1.56 -2.23
N ARG A 108 -6.17 1.85 -2.62
CA ARG A 108 -7.20 2.33 -1.67
C ARG A 108 -7.51 1.31 -0.57
N SER A 109 -7.62 0.03 -0.94
CA SER A 109 -7.85 -1.04 0.03
C SER A 109 -6.67 -1.19 1.00
N ALA A 110 -5.45 -1.21 0.49
CA ALA A 110 -4.22 -1.27 1.29
C ALA A 110 -4.12 -0.09 2.26
N THR A 111 -4.40 1.13 1.80
CA THR A 111 -4.40 2.34 2.64
C THR A 111 -5.41 2.25 3.78
N LYS A 112 -6.64 1.77 3.52
CA LYS A 112 -7.64 1.57 4.57
C LYS A 112 -7.18 0.60 5.64
N VAL A 113 -6.58 -0.53 5.22
CA VAL A 113 -6.04 -1.54 6.15
C VAL A 113 -4.90 -0.92 6.99
N TRP A 114 -3.97 -0.21 6.38
CA TRP A 114 -2.85 0.44 7.10
C TRP A 114 -3.33 1.45 8.12
N MET A 115 -4.29 2.29 7.74
CA MET A 115 -4.89 3.26 8.66
C MET A 115 -5.58 2.56 9.83
N GLY A 116 -6.38 1.53 9.57
CA GLY A 116 -7.04 0.74 10.61
C GLY A 116 -6.04 0.11 11.59
N LEU A 117 -4.95 -0.48 11.08
CA LEU A 117 -3.91 -1.10 11.90
C LEU A 117 -3.15 -0.05 12.74
N LYS A 118 -2.76 1.09 12.13
CA LYS A 118 -2.03 2.15 12.85
C LYS A 118 -2.87 2.81 13.91
N PHE A 119 -4.08 3.22 13.59
CA PHE A 119 -4.97 3.88 14.55
C PHE A 119 -5.48 2.91 15.62
N GLY A 120 -5.80 1.66 15.25
CA GLY A 120 -6.17 0.62 16.20
C GLY A 120 -5.08 0.33 17.21
N GLY A 121 -3.83 0.17 16.74
CA GLY A 121 -2.67 0.00 17.62
C GLY A 121 -2.39 1.18 18.53
N LEU A 122 -2.56 2.43 18.03
CA LEU A 122 -2.44 3.65 18.84
C LEU A 122 -3.52 3.71 19.94
N VAL A 123 -4.77 3.46 19.60
CA VAL A 123 -5.88 3.42 20.58
C VAL A 123 -5.61 2.37 21.63
N GLU A 124 -5.16 1.18 21.25
CA GLU A 124 -4.84 0.11 22.20
C GLU A 124 -3.69 0.49 23.13
N CYS A 125 -2.62 1.11 22.60
CA CYS A 125 -1.51 1.64 23.42
C CYS A 125 -1.96 2.73 24.39
N CYS A 126 -2.82 3.66 23.95
CA CYS A 126 -3.38 4.71 24.81
C CYS A 126 -4.26 4.13 25.91
N GLN A 127 -5.15 3.19 25.60
CA GLN A 127 -6.03 2.55 26.58
C GLN A 127 -5.22 1.78 27.64
N LYS A 128 -4.23 0.99 27.22
CA LYS A 128 -3.35 0.26 28.13
C LYS A 128 -2.49 1.22 29.00
N GLY A 129 -2.04 2.32 28.41
CA GLY A 129 -1.28 3.37 29.13
C GLY A 129 -2.13 4.08 30.18
N THR A 130 -3.39 4.39 29.90
CA THR A 130 -4.32 5.06 30.83
C THR A 130 -4.68 4.15 31.99
N VAL A 131 -4.99 2.89 31.78
CA VAL A 131 -5.27 1.90 32.85
C VAL A 131 -4.06 1.75 33.75
N ARG A 132 -2.85 1.76 33.24
CA ARG A 132 -1.62 1.70 33.98
C ARG A 132 -1.45 2.93 34.91
N ASN A 133 -1.70 4.13 34.40
CA ASN A 133 -1.59 5.36 35.17
C ASN A 133 -2.61 5.41 36.30
N ILE A 134 -3.86 5.01 36.05
CA ILE A 134 -4.90 4.91 37.10
C ILE A 134 -4.52 3.89 38.14
N PHE A 135 -3.99 2.71 37.74
CA PHE A 135 -3.58 1.68 38.72
C PHE A 135 -2.40 2.11 39.55
N LEU A 136 -1.40 2.83 38.99
CA LEU A 136 -0.26 3.38 39.75
C LEU A 136 -0.70 4.46 40.75
N LEU A 137 -1.65 5.32 40.34
CA LEU A 137 -2.20 6.37 41.21
C LEU A 137 -3.04 5.78 42.37
N THR A 138 -3.83 4.72 42.09
CA THR A 138 -4.66 4.05 43.11
C THR A 138 -3.85 3.13 44.03
N SER A 139 -2.71 2.59 43.56
CA SER A 139 -1.84 1.71 44.34
C SER A 139 -0.82 2.45 45.18
N ASN A 140 -0.66 3.77 45.04
CA ASN A 140 0.25 4.61 45.81
C ASN A 140 -0.48 5.81 46.39
N PRO A 141 -1.23 5.62 47.50
CA PRO A 141 -1.97 6.71 48.17
C PRO A 141 -1.05 7.80 48.71
N PHE A 142 0.25 7.57 48.77
CA PHE A 142 1.25 8.52 49.25
C PHE A 142 1.55 9.67 48.28
N LEU A 143 1.25 9.53 46.97
CA LEU A 143 1.44 10.57 45.97
C LEU A 143 0.28 11.59 45.92
N LEU A 144 -0.86 11.28 46.55
CA LEU A 144 -2.02 12.15 46.59
C LEU A 144 -2.02 13.11 47.78
N LEU A 145 -1.03 13.04 48.70
CA LEU A 145 -1.01 13.75 49.98
C LEU A 145 0.02 14.88 50.08
N HIS A 146 0.57 15.37 48.98
CA HIS A 146 1.31 16.62 48.97
C HIS A 146 0.66 17.65 48.04
N PRO A 147 -0.34 18.40 48.49
CA PRO A 147 -0.57 19.71 47.94
C PRO A 147 0.56 20.61 48.49
N HIS A 148 1.58 20.85 47.68
CA HIS A 148 2.55 21.91 47.96
C HIS A 148 1.83 23.25 47.85
N LEU A 149 1.27 23.70 48.95
CA LEU A 149 0.99 25.10 49.21
C LEU A 149 2.26 25.68 49.81
N ASP A 150 3.02 26.39 48.99
CA ASP A 150 3.86 27.49 49.45
C ASP A 150 3.98 28.50 48.33
N CYS A 151 3.07 29.48 48.34
CA CYS A 151 3.29 30.82 47.82
C CYS A 151 3.62 31.69 49.04
N GLY A 152 4.88 32.08 49.23
CA GLY A 152 5.38 33.17 49.99
C GLY A 152 6.10 34.15 49.04
#